data_0f7f00c1e301f25f62f4677930aae56f
#
_entry.id   0f7f00c1e301f25f62f4677930aae56f
#
_cell.length_a   1.000
_cell.length_b   1.000
_cell.length_c   1.000
_cell.angle_alpha   90.00
_cell.angle_beta   90.00
_cell.angle_gamma   90.00
#
_symmetry.space_group_name_H-M   'P 1'
#
loop_
_entity.id
_entity.type
_entity.pdbx_description
1 polymer ?
#
loop_
_entity_poly.entity_id
_entity_poly.type
_entity_poly.pdbx_seq_one_letter_code
_entity_poly.pdbx_strand_id
1 'polypeptide(L)'
;MKSIIIFITFCFSLSVYGQKASIDNKLFDGNKKVQSKDFIGAETDYRIAISKSKETPKSLYNLGNAQYGVSAYEEAAQQFYKTQKLAEAKSEKHAAFHNMGNVYMQKKEYAKAVEAYKSALRNNTKDDETRYNYALAKSLLEDEKNNQKSNNGDKSDQKSNNDDKNDQKNSQNEDQN
;
A
#
# COMPACT_ATOMS: atom_id res chain seq x y z
N MET A 1 -23.35 -16.08 -49.24
CA MET A 1 -22.42 -15.14 -48.56
C MET A 1 -23.07 -14.38 -47.42
N LYS A 2 -24.20 -13.69 -47.60
CA LYS A 2 -24.88 -12.91 -46.53
C LYS A 2 -25.23 -13.77 -45.29
N SER A 3 -25.77 -14.98 -45.47
CA SER A 3 -26.14 -15.89 -44.37
C SER A 3 -24.94 -16.37 -43.56
N ILE A 4 -23.78 -16.59 -44.20
CA ILE A 4 -22.54 -17.00 -43.52
C ILE A 4 -21.99 -15.84 -42.66
N ILE A 5 -22.06 -14.61 -43.20
CA ILE A 5 -21.62 -13.40 -42.44
C ILE A 5 -22.50 -13.19 -41.21
N ILE A 6 -23.83 -13.35 -41.35
CA ILE A 6 -24.75 -13.23 -40.21
C ILE A 6 -24.47 -14.30 -39.13
N PHE A 7 -24.19 -15.54 -39.52
CA PHE A 7 -23.85 -16.62 -38.61
C PHE A 7 -22.54 -16.38 -37.90
N ILE A 8 -21.49 -15.89 -38.59
CA ILE A 8 -20.20 -15.56 -38.00
C ILE A 8 -20.35 -14.41 -37.00
N THR A 9 -21.11 -13.35 -37.30
CA THR A 9 -21.34 -12.24 -36.41
C THR A 9 -22.14 -12.66 -35.18
N PHE A 10 -23.11 -13.55 -35.32
CA PHE A 10 -23.89 -14.10 -34.22
C PHE A 10 -23.04 -14.96 -33.26
N CYS A 11 -22.20 -15.86 -33.79
CA CYS A 11 -21.28 -16.69 -33.03
C CYS A 11 -20.26 -15.80 -32.25
N PHE A 12 -19.75 -14.74 -32.89
CA PHE A 12 -18.81 -13.82 -32.24
C PHE A 12 -19.46 -13.07 -31.09
N SER A 13 -20.71 -12.60 -31.22
CA SER A 13 -21.43 -11.94 -30.16
C SER A 13 -21.67 -12.85 -28.93
N LEU A 14 -22.02 -14.11 -29.14
CA LEU A 14 -22.22 -15.08 -28.06
C LEU A 14 -20.93 -15.33 -27.27
N SER A 15 -19.78 -15.36 -27.94
CA SER A 15 -18.48 -15.55 -27.31
C SER A 15 -18.13 -14.37 -26.39
N VAL A 16 -18.41 -13.14 -26.79
CA VAL A 16 -18.17 -11.92 -26.00
C VAL A 16 -19.06 -11.88 -24.75
N TYR A 17 -20.35 -12.24 -24.88
CA TYR A 17 -21.26 -12.29 -23.73
C TYR A 17 -20.86 -13.37 -22.73
N GLY A 18 -20.46 -14.55 -23.18
CA GLY A 18 -19.98 -15.62 -22.31
C GLY A 18 -18.73 -15.26 -21.53
N GLN A 19 -17.79 -14.55 -22.15
CA GLN A 19 -16.57 -14.08 -21.50
C GLN A 19 -16.85 -13.04 -20.41
N LYS A 20 -17.73 -12.06 -20.67
CA LYS A 20 -18.12 -11.05 -19.70
C LYS A 20 -18.78 -11.69 -18.48
N ALA A 21 -19.73 -12.60 -18.66
CA ALA A 21 -20.39 -13.32 -17.57
C ALA A 21 -19.38 -14.11 -16.71
N SER A 22 -18.38 -14.73 -17.32
CA SER A 22 -17.31 -15.43 -16.60
C SER A 22 -16.45 -14.51 -15.73
N ILE A 23 -16.18 -13.28 -16.20
CA ILE A 23 -15.42 -12.26 -15.44
C ILE A 23 -16.24 -11.76 -14.26
N ASP A 24 -17.50 -11.39 -14.50
CA ASP A 24 -18.40 -10.87 -13.46
C ASP A 24 -18.61 -11.93 -12.36
N ASN A 25 -18.73 -13.21 -12.71
CA ASN A 25 -18.82 -14.30 -11.74
C ASN A 25 -17.56 -14.42 -10.89
N LYS A 26 -16.37 -14.27 -11.46
CA LYS A 26 -15.12 -14.31 -10.71
C LYS A 26 -14.96 -13.12 -9.74
N LEU A 27 -15.37 -11.93 -10.14
CA LEU A 27 -15.40 -10.77 -9.24
C LEU A 27 -16.41 -10.97 -8.10
N PHE A 28 -17.56 -11.56 -8.40
CA PHE A 28 -18.56 -11.87 -7.39
C PHE A 28 -18.06 -12.95 -6.40
N ASP A 29 -17.47 -14.04 -6.89
CA ASP A 29 -16.89 -15.10 -6.07
C ASP A 29 -15.79 -14.55 -5.15
N GLY A 30 -14.90 -13.72 -5.67
CA GLY A 30 -13.87 -13.04 -4.90
C GLY A 30 -14.46 -12.17 -3.79
N ASN A 31 -15.49 -11.37 -4.08
CA ASN A 31 -16.18 -10.55 -3.07
C ASN A 31 -16.81 -11.41 -1.95
N LYS A 32 -17.44 -12.55 -2.30
CA LYS A 32 -18.00 -13.49 -1.33
C LYS A 32 -16.91 -14.09 -0.44
N LYS A 33 -15.76 -14.44 -1.01
CA LYS A 33 -14.61 -14.97 -0.26
C LYS A 33 -14.01 -13.94 0.71
N VAL A 34 -13.94 -12.67 0.33
CA VAL A 34 -13.54 -11.59 1.25
C VAL A 34 -14.47 -11.52 2.45
N GLN A 35 -15.80 -11.64 2.25
CA GLN A 35 -16.78 -11.64 3.35
C GLN A 35 -16.58 -12.81 4.31
N SER A 36 -16.16 -13.98 3.80
CA SER A 36 -15.82 -15.15 4.61
C SER A 36 -14.37 -15.15 5.11
N LYS A 37 -13.60 -14.09 4.89
CA LYS A 37 -12.17 -13.94 5.23
C LYS A 37 -11.25 -14.95 4.52
N ASP A 38 -11.71 -15.58 3.44
CA ASP A 38 -10.87 -16.37 2.53
C ASP A 38 -10.15 -15.43 1.56
N PHE A 39 -9.17 -14.69 2.05
CA PHE A 39 -8.44 -13.70 1.25
C PHE A 39 -7.56 -14.34 0.17
N ILE A 40 -7.03 -15.55 0.39
CA ILE A 40 -6.23 -16.29 -0.61
C ILE A 40 -7.11 -16.68 -1.79
N GLY A 41 -8.27 -17.26 -1.50
CA GLY A 41 -9.24 -17.62 -2.54
C GLY A 41 -9.78 -16.38 -3.28
N ALA A 42 -10.00 -15.28 -2.57
CA ALA A 42 -10.43 -14.01 -3.16
C ALA A 42 -9.36 -13.44 -4.11
N GLU A 43 -8.09 -13.41 -3.70
CA GLU A 43 -6.97 -12.99 -4.54
C GLU A 43 -6.91 -13.79 -5.84
N THR A 44 -7.03 -15.11 -5.74
CA THR A 44 -7.04 -16.01 -6.90
C THR A 44 -8.15 -15.64 -7.89
N ASP A 45 -9.38 -15.45 -7.41
CA ASP A 45 -10.52 -15.10 -8.26
C ASP A 45 -10.36 -13.71 -8.91
N TYR A 46 -9.86 -12.71 -8.15
CA TYR A 46 -9.59 -11.38 -8.71
C TYR A 46 -8.49 -11.40 -9.77
N ARG A 47 -7.41 -12.16 -9.57
CA ARG A 47 -6.34 -12.32 -10.57
C ARG A 47 -6.87 -12.98 -11.84
N ILE A 48 -7.74 -14.01 -11.73
CA ILE A 48 -8.39 -14.64 -12.88
C ILE A 48 -9.30 -13.64 -13.61
N ALA A 49 -10.08 -12.84 -12.90
CA ALA A 49 -10.93 -11.82 -13.50
C ALA A 49 -10.10 -10.78 -14.28
N ILE A 50 -9.03 -10.26 -13.66
CA ILE A 50 -8.13 -9.27 -14.26
C ILE A 50 -7.40 -9.84 -15.48
N SER A 51 -6.97 -11.10 -15.46
CA SER A 51 -6.29 -11.73 -16.61
C SER A 51 -7.17 -11.89 -17.83
N LYS A 52 -8.49 -11.91 -17.64
CA LYS A 52 -9.49 -12.06 -18.71
C LYS A 52 -10.11 -10.75 -19.16
N SER A 53 -9.81 -9.65 -18.48
CA SER A 53 -10.39 -8.33 -18.76
C SER A 53 -9.35 -7.22 -18.64
N LYS A 54 -9.76 -6.00 -18.98
CA LYS A 54 -8.96 -4.81 -18.70
C LYS A 54 -8.95 -4.52 -17.18
N GLU A 55 -7.81 -4.11 -16.63
CA GLU A 55 -7.72 -3.58 -15.28
C GLU A 55 -8.70 -2.41 -15.08
N THR A 56 -9.47 -2.45 -14.00
CA THR A 56 -10.36 -1.37 -13.58
C THR A 56 -10.01 -0.91 -12.17
N PRO A 57 -10.32 0.33 -11.77
CA PRO A 57 -10.10 0.77 -10.39
C PRO A 57 -10.70 -0.20 -9.37
N LYS A 58 -11.92 -0.67 -9.62
CA LYS A 58 -12.62 -1.59 -8.72
C LYS A 58 -11.94 -2.94 -8.61
N SER A 59 -11.50 -3.55 -9.72
CA SER A 59 -10.86 -4.87 -9.71
C SER A 59 -9.49 -4.81 -9.00
N LEU A 60 -8.71 -3.77 -9.24
CA LEU A 60 -7.42 -3.54 -8.59
C LEU A 60 -7.59 -3.25 -7.09
N TYR A 61 -8.56 -2.41 -6.73
CA TYR A 61 -8.87 -2.11 -5.33
C TYR A 61 -9.23 -3.37 -4.54
N ASN A 62 -10.09 -4.22 -5.10
CA ASN A 62 -10.49 -5.48 -4.46
C ASN A 62 -9.33 -6.46 -4.35
N LEU A 63 -8.47 -6.56 -5.37
CA LEU A 63 -7.25 -7.35 -5.32
C LEU A 63 -6.31 -6.82 -4.21
N GLY A 64 -6.11 -5.51 -4.12
CA GLY A 64 -5.31 -4.90 -3.06
C GLY A 64 -5.85 -5.20 -1.66
N ASN A 65 -7.18 -5.18 -1.47
CA ASN A 65 -7.79 -5.55 -0.19
C ASN A 65 -7.57 -7.03 0.17
N ALA A 66 -7.67 -7.94 -0.79
CA ALA A 66 -7.39 -9.36 -0.55
C ALA A 66 -5.91 -9.56 -0.17
N GLN A 67 -4.98 -8.92 -0.87
CA GLN A 67 -3.54 -8.94 -0.57
C GLN A 67 -3.22 -8.34 0.80
N TYR A 68 -3.88 -7.24 1.16
CA TYR A 68 -3.76 -6.67 2.51
C TYR A 68 -4.21 -7.67 3.58
N GLY A 69 -5.31 -8.39 3.33
CA GLY A 69 -5.85 -9.39 4.25
C GLY A 69 -4.91 -10.59 4.51
N VAL A 70 -4.02 -10.91 3.57
CA VAL A 70 -2.97 -11.93 3.75
C VAL A 70 -1.61 -11.33 4.11
N SER A 71 -1.58 -10.05 4.49
CA SER A 71 -0.35 -9.31 4.83
C SER A 71 0.67 -9.19 3.68
N ALA A 72 0.27 -9.39 2.43
CA ALA A 72 1.07 -9.12 1.24
C ALA A 72 1.08 -7.60 0.96
N TYR A 73 1.72 -6.86 1.88
CA TYR A 73 1.61 -5.39 1.95
C TYR A 73 2.24 -4.68 0.75
N GLU A 74 3.32 -5.21 0.18
CA GLU A 74 3.97 -4.62 -0.98
C GLU A 74 3.08 -4.68 -2.22
N GLU A 75 2.51 -5.85 -2.46
CA GLU A 75 1.59 -6.11 -3.56
C GLU A 75 0.31 -5.27 -3.39
N ALA A 76 -0.24 -5.23 -2.17
CA ALA A 76 -1.41 -4.41 -1.87
C ALA A 76 -1.15 -2.92 -2.17
N ALA A 77 0.00 -2.38 -1.77
CA ALA A 77 0.38 -1.00 -2.07
C ALA A 77 0.43 -0.73 -3.57
N GLN A 78 0.97 -1.67 -4.35
CA GLN A 78 1.02 -1.56 -5.81
C GLN A 78 -0.39 -1.53 -6.44
N GLN A 79 -1.32 -2.38 -5.96
CA GLN A 79 -2.69 -2.38 -6.49
C GLN A 79 -3.42 -1.09 -6.14
N PHE A 80 -3.30 -0.59 -4.91
CA PHE A 80 -3.90 0.70 -4.53
C PHE A 80 -3.28 1.87 -5.31
N TYR A 81 -1.97 1.85 -5.55
CA TYR A 81 -1.32 2.84 -6.41
C TYR A 81 -1.87 2.83 -7.83
N LYS A 82 -2.04 1.65 -8.45
CA LYS A 82 -2.68 1.53 -9.77
C LYS A 82 -4.13 2.01 -9.72
N THR A 83 -4.88 1.64 -8.67
CA THR A 83 -6.26 2.07 -8.47
C THR A 83 -6.38 3.59 -8.53
N GLN A 84 -5.58 4.34 -7.74
CA GLN A 84 -5.67 5.80 -7.72
C GLN A 84 -5.24 6.45 -9.04
N LYS A 85 -4.38 5.78 -9.83
CA LYS A 85 -3.96 6.25 -11.15
C LYS A 85 -5.06 6.10 -12.20
N LEU A 86 -5.83 5.00 -12.17
CA LEU A 86 -6.90 4.71 -13.11
C LEU A 86 -8.24 5.32 -12.68
N ALA A 87 -8.44 5.58 -11.39
CA ALA A 87 -9.69 6.14 -10.88
C ALA A 87 -9.94 7.56 -11.40
N GLU A 88 -11.17 7.84 -11.81
CA GLU A 88 -11.64 9.18 -12.16
C GLU A 88 -12.37 9.82 -10.98
N ALA A 89 -13.17 9.03 -10.26
CA ALA A 89 -13.96 9.50 -9.14
C ALA A 89 -13.10 9.81 -7.91
N LYS A 90 -13.36 10.94 -7.25
CA LYS A 90 -12.69 11.32 -6.00
C LYS A 90 -12.85 10.28 -4.90
N SER A 91 -14.02 9.62 -4.82
CA SER A 91 -14.30 8.58 -3.83
C SER A 91 -13.39 7.36 -4.00
N GLU A 92 -13.13 6.94 -5.23
CA GLU A 92 -12.21 5.83 -5.52
C GLU A 92 -10.75 6.20 -5.21
N LYS A 93 -10.33 7.43 -5.58
CA LYS A 93 -9.00 7.95 -5.24
C LYS A 93 -8.81 8.03 -3.73
N HIS A 94 -9.82 8.53 -3.01
CA HIS A 94 -9.82 8.58 -1.56
C HIS A 94 -9.61 7.19 -0.96
N ALA A 95 -10.44 6.21 -1.33
CA ALA A 95 -10.35 4.85 -0.81
C ALA A 95 -8.99 4.20 -1.08
N ALA A 96 -8.45 4.39 -2.28
CA ALA A 96 -7.14 3.87 -2.64
C ALA A 96 -6.00 4.50 -1.82
N PHE A 97 -5.98 5.82 -1.66
CA PHE A 97 -4.98 6.51 -0.84
C PHE A 97 -5.12 6.19 0.65
N HIS A 98 -6.35 6.05 1.17
CA HIS A 98 -6.58 5.63 2.55
C HIS A 98 -5.97 4.25 2.81
N ASN A 99 -6.25 3.27 1.94
CA ASN A 99 -5.71 1.92 2.09
C ASN A 99 -4.19 1.85 1.86
N MET A 100 -3.63 2.69 1.00
CA MET A 100 -2.17 2.86 0.93
C MET A 100 -1.59 3.34 2.26
N GLY A 101 -2.26 4.28 2.92
CA GLY A 101 -1.90 4.73 4.25
C GLY A 101 -1.91 3.58 5.26
N ASN A 102 -2.98 2.77 5.26
CA ASN A 102 -3.09 1.60 6.13
C ASN A 102 -1.95 0.59 5.88
N VAL A 103 -1.60 0.33 4.61
CA VAL A 103 -0.45 -0.52 4.24
C VAL A 103 0.84 0.04 4.84
N TYR A 104 1.13 1.32 4.66
CA TYR A 104 2.35 1.93 5.16
C TYR A 104 2.40 1.97 6.70
N MET A 105 1.26 2.09 7.38
CA MET A 105 1.17 1.94 8.83
C MET A 105 1.59 0.54 9.28
N GLN A 106 1.11 -0.53 8.62
CA GLN A 106 1.51 -1.91 8.92
C GLN A 106 3.01 -2.13 8.70
N LYS A 107 3.58 -1.49 7.69
CA LYS A 107 5.01 -1.54 7.38
C LYS A 107 5.86 -0.61 8.27
N LYS A 108 5.25 0.17 9.14
CA LYS A 108 5.90 1.22 9.95
C LYS A 108 6.61 2.30 9.10
N GLU A 109 6.21 2.46 7.87
CA GLU A 109 6.70 3.49 6.96
C GLU A 109 5.90 4.80 7.18
N TYR A 110 5.99 5.37 8.38
CA TYR A 110 5.10 6.44 8.84
C TYR A 110 5.13 7.68 7.96
N ALA A 111 6.27 8.05 7.42
CA ALA A 111 6.36 9.18 6.49
C ALA A 111 5.50 8.96 5.23
N LYS A 112 5.51 7.75 4.66
CA LYS A 112 4.67 7.40 3.51
C LYS A 112 3.20 7.32 3.89
N ALA A 113 2.87 6.82 5.09
CA ALA A 113 1.50 6.79 5.60
C ALA A 113 0.91 8.20 5.70
N VAL A 114 1.67 9.16 6.25
CA VAL A 114 1.27 10.58 6.34
C VAL A 114 0.93 11.15 4.96
N GLU A 115 1.78 10.95 3.96
CA GLU A 115 1.51 11.49 2.61
C GLU A 115 0.32 10.77 1.92
N ALA A 116 0.14 9.48 2.15
CA ALA A 116 -1.00 8.73 1.62
C ALA A 116 -2.32 9.23 2.23
N TYR A 117 -2.42 9.32 3.56
CA TYR A 117 -3.63 9.84 4.22
C TYR A 117 -3.92 11.30 3.87
N LYS A 118 -2.89 12.14 3.77
CA LYS A 118 -3.04 13.52 3.29
C LYS A 118 -3.62 13.58 1.88
N SER A 119 -3.20 12.67 1.00
CA SER A 119 -3.75 12.54 -0.36
C SER A 119 -5.19 12.01 -0.34
N ALA A 120 -5.53 11.08 0.55
CA ALA A 120 -6.91 10.65 0.77
C ALA A 120 -7.80 11.83 1.19
N LEU A 121 -7.35 12.62 2.17
CA LEU A 121 -8.10 13.79 2.67
C LEU A 121 -8.29 14.90 1.62
N ARG A 122 -7.41 15.04 0.64
CA ARG A 122 -7.63 15.94 -0.51
C ARG A 122 -8.80 15.50 -1.39
N ASN A 123 -9.12 14.22 -1.40
CA ASN A 123 -10.23 13.67 -2.17
C ASN A 123 -11.53 13.58 -1.36
N ASN A 124 -11.45 13.41 -0.04
CA ASN A 124 -12.58 13.48 0.89
C ASN A 124 -12.13 14.09 2.22
N THR A 125 -12.40 15.38 2.42
CA THR A 125 -12.00 16.12 3.63
C THR A 125 -12.84 15.78 4.87
N LYS A 126 -13.96 15.07 4.71
CA LYS A 126 -14.94 14.79 5.77
C LYS A 126 -14.76 13.41 6.41
N ASP A 127 -13.78 12.62 5.97
CA ASP A 127 -13.54 11.30 6.50
C ASP A 127 -12.78 11.38 7.83
N ASP A 128 -13.51 11.10 8.91
CA ASP A 128 -12.99 11.16 10.29
C ASP A 128 -11.97 10.05 10.55
N GLU A 129 -12.17 8.87 9.99
CA GLU A 129 -11.24 7.76 10.13
C GLU A 129 -9.87 8.11 9.50
N THR A 130 -9.89 8.63 8.27
CA THR A 130 -8.64 9.07 7.63
C THR A 130 -7.98 10.21 8.39
N ARG A 131 -8.75 11.16 8.99
CA ARG A 131 -8.18 12.21 9.84
C ARG A 131 -7.49 11.65 11.08
N TYR A 132 -8.14 10.70 11.74
CA TYR A 132 -7.57 10.04 12.90
C TYR A 132 -6.27 9.30 12.54
N ASN A 133 -6.30 8.47 11.48
CA ASN A 133 -5.16 7.71 11.04
C ASN A 133 -4.00 8.61 10.57
N TYR A 134 -4.30 9.75 9.94
CA TYR A 134 -3.32 10.77 9.59
C TYR A 134 -2.62 11.36 10.83
N ALA A 135 -3.40 11.71 11.85
CA ALA A 135 -2.86 12.26 13.10
C ALA A 135 -1.98 11.22 13.81
N LEU A 136 -2.43 9.95 13.88
CA LEU A 136 -1.67 8.85 14.46
C LEU A 136 -0.35 8.62 13.71
N ALA A 137 -0.38 8.58 12.37
CA ALA A 137 0.82 8.42 11.56
C ALA A 137 1.83 9.56 11.80
N LYS A 138 1.36 10.80 11.96
CA LYS A 138 2.22 11.94 12.30
C LYS A 138 2.88 11.78 13.66
N SER A 139 2.12 11.40 14.69
CA SER A 139 2.66 11.18 16.03
C SER A 139 3.75 10.11 16.02
N LEU A 140 3.49 8.97 15.38
CA LEU A 140 4.48 7.88 15.28
C LEU A 140 5.74 8.28 14.49
N LEU A 141 5.59 9.12 13.46
CA LEU A 141 6.72 9.67 12.72
C LEU A 141 7.58 10.61 13.57
N GLU A 142 6.96 11.41 14.43
CA GLU A 142 7.65 12.31 15.36
C GLU A 142 8.40 11.50 16.43
N ASP A 143 7.78 10.48 16.99
CA ASP A 143 8.40 9.57 17.96
C ASP A 143 9.62 8.84 17.36
N GLU A 144 9.49 8.34 16.11
CA GLU A 144 10.60 7.71 15.40
C GLU A 144 11.80 8.66 15.23
N LYS A 145 11.54 9.93 14.84
CA LYS A 145 12.58 10.95 14.69
C LYS A 145 13.25 11.31 16.01
N ASN A 146 12.49 11.39 17.10
CA ASN A 146 13.03 11.71 18.43
C ASN A 146 13.92 10.56 18.94
N ASN A 147 13.51 9.32 18.76
CA ASN A 147 14.30 8.14 19.11
C ASN A 147 15.62 8.06 18.33
N GLN A 148 15.60 8.43 17.05
CA GLN A 148 16.81 8.46 16.21
C GLN A 148 17.78 9.56 16.68
N LYS A 149 17.30 10.71 17.14
CA LYS A 149 18.14 11.79 17.67
C LYS A 149 18.78 11.40 19.00
N SER A 150 18.04 10.76 19.90
CA SER A 150 18.56 10.31 21.18
C SER A 150 19.67 9.27 21.03
N ASN A 151 19.51 8.32 20.11
CA ASN A 151 20.52 7.28 19.84
C ASN A 151 21.80 7.82 19.16
N ASN A 152 21.70 8.96 18.45
CA ASN A 152 22.87 9.60 17.84
C ASN A 152 23.59 10.54 18.81
N GLY A 153 22.89 11.12 19.82
CA GLY A 153 23.45 11.95 20.88
C GLY A 153 24.42 11.17 21.78
N ASP A 154 24.02 9.99 22.22
CA ASP A 154 24.83 9.12 23.09
C ASP A 154 26.15 8.64 22.45
N LYS A 155 26.19 8.53 21.12
CA LYS A 155 27.41 8.13 20.40
C LYS A 155 28.43 9.25 20.24
N SER A 156 28.01 10.52 20.29
CA SER A 156 28.90 11.66 20.22
C SER A 156 29.60 11.91 21.56
N ASP A 157 28.90 11.70 22.66
CA ASP A 157 29.46 11.90 24.01
C ASP A 157 30.44 10.81 24.43
N GLN A 158 30.28 9.56 23.93
CA GLN A 158 31.25 8.48 24.14
C GLN A 158 32.53 8.66 23.33
N LYS A 159 32.51 9.38 22.20
CA LYS A 159 33.68 9.60 21.37
C LYS A 159 34.56 10.73 21.92
N SER A 160 33.97 11.78 22.49
CA SER A 160 34.70 12.87 23.12
C SER A 160 35.39 12.45 24.42
N ASN A 161 34.78 11.56 25.22
CA ASN A 161 35.36 11.06 26.44
C ASN A 161 36.51 10.04 26.24
N ASN A 162 36.70 9.48 25.07
CA ASN A 162 37.81 8.59 24.76
C ASN A 162 39.04 9.34 24.22
N ASP A 163 38.84 10.47 23.57
CA ASP A 163 39.94 11.28 23.07
C ASP A 163 40.65 12.06 24.21
N ASP A 164 39.92 12.55 25.20
CA ASP A 164 40.50 13.21 26.40
C ASP A 164 41.31 12.28 27.32
N LYS A 165 41.04 10.96 27.30
CA LYS A 165 41.80 9.97 28.08
C LYS A 165 43.11 9.54 27.39
N ASN A 166 43.22 9.73 26.08
CA ASN A 166 44.42 9.35 25.35
C ASN A 166 45.48 10.46 25.42
N ASP A 167 45.08 11.72 25.48
CA ASP A 167 46.03 12.85 25.63
C ASP A 167 46.65 12.96 27.02
N GLN A 168 45.96 12.53 28.08
CA GLN A 168 46.55 12.47 29.44
C GLN A 168 47.58 11.36 29.65
N LYS A 169 47.54 10.28 28.81
CA LYS A 169 48.56 9.19 28.93
C LYS A 169 49.85 9.50 28.18
N ASN A 170 49.82 10.44 27.24
CA ASN A 170 51.03 10.78 26.44
C ASN A 170 51.89 11.86 27.15
N SER A 171 51.30 12.64 28.05
CA SER A 171 52.00 13.72 28.77
C SER A 171 52.81 13.23 30.02
N GLN A 172 52.67 11.97 30.43
CA GLN A 172 53.37 11.43 31.60
C GLN A 172 54.62 10.62 31.24
N ASN A 173 54.94 10.44 29.95
CA ASN A 173 56.09 9.65 29.50
C ASN A 173 57.28 10.52 29.00
N GLU A 174 57.23 11.83 29.03
CA GLU A 174 58.33 12.70 28.57
C GLU A 174 59.22 13.27 29.67
N ASP A 175 58.94 12.99 30.97
CA ASP A 175 59.75 13.51 32.08
C ASP A 175 60.71 12.49 32.77
N GLN A 176 61.01 11.38 32.10
CA GLN A 176 62.05 10.42 32.59
C GLN A 176 62.96 9.97 31.43
N ASN A 177 63.88 10.88 31.02
CA ASN A 177 65.21 10.52 30.46
C ASN A 177 66.13 11.73 30.58
#